data_48ebad522cee9707ae4cf6165d32cdd0
#
_entry.id   48ebad522cee9707ae4cf6165d32cdd0
#
_cell.length_a   1.000
_cell.length_b   1.000
_cell.length_c   1.000
_cell.angle_alpha   90.00
_cell.angle_beta   90.00
_cell.angle_gamma   90.00
#
_symmetry.space_group_name_H-M   'P 1'
#
loop_
_entity.id
_entity.type
_entity.pdbx_description
1 polymer ?
#
loop_
_entity_poly.entity_id
_entity_poly.type
_entity_poly.pdbx_seq_one_letter_code
_entity_poly.pdbx_strand_id
1 'polypeptide(L)'
;MTAALGDRIPDWVMDNVDPERMRTMAAILRDPNPLHWDRDAVAALPLGLGRRTINQGPLGLSYMINMLHAWAGPDCLRRIVMRFPQVVLDGERVVARGEITGLHEANGETLAECNIWLEHDDRGVL
;
A
#
# COMPACT_ATOMS: atom_id res chain seq x y z
N MET A 1 5.59 -6.36 23.12
CA MET A 1 4.24 -6.24 22.52
C MET A 1 3.55 -7.60 22.58
N THR A 2 2.34 -7.64 23.10
CA THR A 2 1.52 -8.86 23.14
C THR A 2 0.51 -8.79 21.99
N ALA A 3 0.61 -9.73 21.06
CA ALA A 3 -0.28 -9.81 19.91
C ALA A 3 -1.32 -10.91 20.12
N ALA A 4 -2.56 -10.68 19.73
CA ALA A 4 -3.65 -11.64 19.83
C ALA A 4 -4.43 -11.71 18.52
N LEU A 5 -5.05 -12.87 18.26
CA LEU A 5 -5.95 -13.05 17.11
C LEU A 5 -7.04 -11.98 17.10
N GLY A 6 -7.28 -11.40 15.94
CA GLY A 6 -8.28 -10.35 15.77
C GLY A 6 -7.79 -8.95 16.12
N ASP A 7 -6.60 -8.81 16.67
CA ASP A 7 -6.03 -7.49 16.95
C ASP A 7 -5.86 -6.70 15.66
N ARG A 8 -6.21 -5.41 15.74
CA ARG A 8 -5.99 -4.47 14.64
C ARG A 8 -4.56 -3.95 14.71
N ILE A 9 -3.91 -3.90 13.55
CA ILE A 9 -2.65 -3.20 13.39
C ILE A 9 -2.96 -1.70 13.35
N PRO A 10 -2.22 -0.84 14.08
CA PRO A 10 -2.45 0.61 14.00
C PRO A 10 -2.38 1.12 12.56
N ASP A 11 -3.33 1.95 12.19
CA ASP A 11 -3.43 2.52 10.85
C ASP A 11 -2.20 3.33 10.49
N TRP A 12 -1.82 3.31 9.22
CA TRP A 12 -0.83 4.21 8.64
C TRP A 12 -1.47 5.00 7.51
N VAL A 13 -1.35 6.33 7.55
CA VAL A 13 -2.07 7.21 6.65
C VAL A 13 -1.13 7.89 5.67
N MET A 14 -1.44 7.79 4.38
CA MET A 14 -0.89 8.64 3.33
C MET A 14 -1.93 9.72 3.02
N ASP A 15 -1.74 10.92 3.56
CA ASP A 15 -2.71 12.00 3.44
C ASP A 15 -2.95 12.46 2.02
N ASN A 16 -1.89 12.43 1.20
CA ASN A 16 -1.95 12.88 -0.17
C ASN A 16 -0.96 12.08 -1.01
N VAL A 17 -1.47 11.26 -1.91
CA VAL A 17 -0.65 10.51 -2.87
C VAL A 17 0.03 11.51 -3.80
N ASP A 18 1.33 11.72 -3.62
CA ASP A 18 2.10 12.79 -4.23
C ASP A 18 2.61 12.37 -5.62
N PRO A 19 2.23 13.06 -6.70
CA PRO A 19 2.73 12.75 -8.03
C PRO A 19 4.25 12.88 -8.17
N GLU A 20 4.90 13.73 -7.39
CA GLU A 20 6.37 13.82 -7.41
C GLU A 20 7.04 12.56 -6.86
N ARG A 21 6.46 11.94 -5.84
CA ARG A 21 6.94 10.64 -5.33
C ARG A 21 6.75 9.53 -6.36
N MET A 22 5.67 9.61 -7.14
CA MET A 22 5.41 8.66 -8.22
C MET A 22 6.44 8.77 -9.33
N ARG A 23 6.84 9.98 -9.69
CA ARG A 23 7.94 10.23 -10.66
C ARG A 23 9.27 9.68 -10.14
N THR A 24 9.57 9.94 -8.88
CA THR A 24 10.78 9.42 -8.24
C THR A 24 10.78 7.90 -8.22
N MET A 25 9.65 7.28 -7.90
CA MET A 25 9.51 5.82 -7.90
C MET A 25 9.67 5.24 -9.31
N ALA A 26 9.14 5.91 -10.34
CA ALA A 26 9.32 5.49 -11.72
C ALA A 26 10.81 5.43 -12.10
N ALA A 27 11.58 6.40 -11.64
CA ALA A 27 13.03 6.42 -11.86
C ALA A 27 13.74 5.29 -11.09
N ILE A 28 13.40 5.09 -9.83
CA ILE A 28 14.00 4.05 -8.98
C ILE A 28 13.72 2.67 -9.54
N LEU A 29 12.48 2.40 -9.93
CA LEU A 29 12.06 1.11 -10.48
C LEU A 29 12.45 0.93 -11.94
N ARG A 30 12.94 1.97 -12.60
CA ARG A 30 13.14 2.00 -14.06
C ARG A 30 11.87 1.58 -14.81
N ASP A 31 10.75 2.06 -14.33
CA ASP A 31 9.43 1.82 -14.91
C ASP A 31 8.91 3.11 -15.54
N PRO A 32 9.11 3.30 -16.87
CA PRO A 32 8.72 4.54 -17.54
C PRO A 32 7.25 4.58 -17.93
N ASN A 33 6.43 3.66 -17.45
CA ASN A 33 5.01 3.59 -17.81
C ASN A 33 4.32 4.94 -17.59
N PRO A 34 3.83 5.60 -18.66
CA PRO A 34 3.28 6.95 -18.56
C PRO A 34 2.04 7.07 -17.68
N LEU A 35 1.37 5.98 -17.34
CA LEU A 35 0.23 5.98 -16.41
C LEU A 35 0.61 6.50 -15.02
N HIS A 36 1.88 6.46 -14.67
CA HIS A 36 2.37 6.87 -13.36
C HIS A 36 2.80 8.34 -13.30
N TRP A 37 2.92 9.01 -14.44
CA TRP A 37 3.45 10.38 -14.45
C TRP A 37 2.87 11.30 -15.53
N ASP A 38 2.26 10.77 -16.58
CA ASP A 38 1.75 11.56 -17.72
C ASP A 38 0.22 11.66 -17.66
N ARG A 39 -0.26 12.83 -17.25
CA ARG A 39 -1.70 13.10 -17.13
C ARG A 39 -2.44 13.01 -18.45
N ASP A 40 -1.80 13.39 -19.55
CA ASP A 40 -2.42 13.32 -20.87
C ASP A 40 -2.57 11.88 -21.33
N ALA A 41 -1.58 11.03 -21.03
CA ALA A 41 -1.66 9.61 -21.34
C ALA A 41 -2.82 8.93 -20.59
N VAL A 42 -3.00 9.25 -19.30
CA VAL A 42 -4.12 8.72 -18.52
C VAL A 42 -5.46 9.22 -19.05
N ALA A 43 -5.55 10.51 -19.40
CA ALA A 43 -6.77 11.11 -19.92
C ALA A 43 -7.21 10.47 -21.24
N ALA A 44 -6.27 9.95 -22.04
CA ALA A 44 -6.56 9.30 -23.31
C ALA A 44 -7.11 7.86 -23.14
N LEU A 45 -7.05 7.29 -21.96
CA LEU A 45 -7.55 5.93 -21.69
C LEU A 45 -9.05 5.93 -21.40
N PRO A 46 -9.78 4.87 -21.81
CA PRO A 46 -11.22 4.75 -21.56
C PRO A 46 -11.51 4.26 -20.13
N LEU A 47 -10.81 4.80 -19.13
CA LEU A 47 -10.93 4.36 -17.75
C LEU A 47 -11.76 5.31 -16.87
N GLY A 48 -12.12 6.50 -17.38
CA GLY A 48 -12.89 7.46 -16.62
C GLY A 48 -12.13 8.09 -15.44
N LEU A 49 -10.80 8.07 -15.47
CA LEU A 49 -9.97 8.58 -14.38
C LEU A 49 -9.63 10.07 -14.51
N GLY A 50 -10.08 10.72 -15.61
CA GLY A 50 -9.71 12.09 -15.91
C GLY A 50 -8.20 12.21 -16.15
N ARG A 51 -7.57 13.18 -15.50
CA ARG A 51 -6.13 13.44 -15.61
C ARG A 51 -5.33 13.00 -14.38
N ARG A 52 -5.89 12.13 -13.58
CA ARG A 52 -5.24 11.63 -12.36
C ARG A 52 -4.35 10.45 -12.71
N THR A 53 -3.07 10.55 -12.35
CA THR A 53 -2.10 9.47 -12.59
C THR A 53 -2.29 8.34 -11.58
N ILE A 54 -1.88 7.15 -11.99
CA ILE A 54 -2.06 5.94 -11.21
C ILE A 54 -0.79 5.68 -10.39
N ASN A 55 -0.95 5.53 -9.07
CA ASN A 55 0.13 5.19 -8.16
C ASN A 55 0.70 3.81 -8.51
N GLN A 56 2.03 3.68 -8.52
CA GLN A 56 2.64 2.38 -8.74
C GLN A 56 2.21 1.39 -7.65
N GLY A 57 1.98 0.13 -8.05
CA GLY A 57 1.70 -0.94 -7.10
C GLY A 57 2.76 -1.06 -6.00
N PRO A 58 4.07 -1.08 -6.32
CA PRO A 58 5.13 -1.09 -5.30
C PRO A 58 5.09 0.11 -4.36
N LEU A 59 4.65 1.28 -4.80
CA LEU A 59 4.52 2.44 -3.92
C LEU A 59 3.35 2.26 -2.93
N GLY A 60 2.21 1.75 -3.39
CA GLY A 60 1.10 1.37 -2.51
C GLY A 60 1.49 0.26 -1.53
N LEU A 61 2.27 -0.71 -1.97
CA LEU A 61 2.85 -1.74 -1.10
C LEU A 61 3.71 -1.11 0.00
N SER A 62 4.49 -0.07 -0.33
CA SER A 62 5.33 0.61 0.65
C SER A 62 4.53 1.23 1.78
N TYR A 63 3.30 1.68 1.54
CA TYR A 63 2.43 2.21 2.58
C TYR A 63 2.06 1.14 3.61
N MET A 64 1.76 -0.07 3.14
CA MET A 64 1.48 -1.21 4.03
C MET A 64 2.73 -1.66 4.78
N ILE A 65 3.88 -1.66 4.12
CA ILE A 65 5.17 -1.97 4.78
C ILE A 65 5.49 -0.93 5.86
N ASN A 66 5.26 0.34 5.60
CA ASN A 66 5.44 1.39 6.60
C ASN A 66 4.56 1.16 7.83
N MET A 67 3.31 0.74 7.62
CA MET A 67 2.41 0.36 8.71
C MET A 67 3.01 -0.78 9.55
N LEU A 68 3.49 -1.83 8.91
CA LEU A 68 4.08 -2.98 9.59
C LEU A 68 5.36 -2.61 10.35
N HIS A 69 6.22 -1.81 9.74
CA HIS A 69 7.45 -1.33 10.39
C HIS A 69 7.16 -0.45 11.60
N ALA A 70 6.17 0.43 11.51
CA ALA A 70 5.76 1.28 12.62
C ALA A 70 5.18 0.46 13.78
N TRP A 71 4.50 -0.64 13.47
CA TRP A 71 3.88 -1.52 14.46
C TRP A 71 4.87 -2.48 15.11
N ALA A 72 5.72 -3.13 14.32
CA ALA A 72 6.52 -4.27 14.79
C ALA A 72 8.02 -4.14 14.50
N GLY A 73 8.47 -2.99 14.00
CA GLY A 73 9.88 -2.70 13.74
C GLY A 73 10.34 -3.06 12.33
N PRO A 74 11.55 -2.59 11.96
CA PRO A 74 12.04 -2.69 10.58
C PRO A 74 12.39 -4.11 10.13
N ASP A 75 12.57 -5.03 11.07
CA ASP A 75 12.96 -6.42 10.79
C ASP A 75 11.79 -7.40 10.91
N CYS A 76 10.56 -6.90 11.03
CA CYS A 76 9.40 -7.75 11.31
C CYS A 76 8.95 -8.62 10.13
N LEU A 77 9.20 -8.17 8.91
CA LEU A 77 8.63 -8.80 7.72
C LEU A 77 9.38 -10.08 7.35
N ARG A 78 8.64 -11.18 7.18
CA ARG A 78 9.19 -12.47 6.71
C ARG A 78 8.73 -12.79 5.30
N ARG A 79 7.45 -12.55 5.00
CA ARG A 79 6.87 -12.79 3.69
C ARG A 79 5.68 -11.87 3.50
N ILE A 80 5.54 -11.31 2.30
CA ILE A 80 4.38 -10.52 1.90
C ILE A 80 3.92 -10.96 0.52
N VAL A 81 2.62 -11.06 0.33
CA VAL A 81 1.98 -11.31 -0.97
C VAL A 81 0.96 -10.22 -1.18
N MET A 82 1.02 -9.55 -2.32
CA MET A 82 0.14 -8.44 -2.63
C MET A 82 -0.56 -8.62 -3.97
N ARG A 83 -1.79 -8.16 -4.03
CA ARG A 83 -2.56 -7.99 -5.25
C ARG A 83 -2.89 -6.52 -5.42
N PHE A 84 -3.16 -6.11 -6.65
CA PHE A 84 -3.50 -4.74 -7.01
C PHE A 84 -4.90 -4.70 -7.65
N PRO A 85 -5.97 -5.01 -6.89
CA PRO A 85 -7.32 -5.11 -7.46
C PRO A 85 -7.90 -3.77 -7.90
N GLN A 86 -7.49 -2.68 -7.25
CA GLN A 86 -7.97 -1.33 -7.53
C GLN A 86 -6.79 -0.37 -7.67
N VAL A 87 -6.97 0.66 -8.48
CA VAL A 87 -5.97 1.71 -8.63
C VAL A 87 -6.01 2.68 -7.46
N VAL A 88 -4.83 3.22 -7.13
CA VAL A 88 -4.67 4.37 -6.23
C VAL A 88 -4.28 5.56 -7.10
N LEU A 89 -4.97 6.67 -6.94
CA LEU A 89 -4.79 7.84 -7.80
C LEU A 89 -4.03 8.95 -7.08
N ASP A 90 -3.33 9.78 -7.86
CA ASP A 90 -2.66 10.95 -7.28
C ASP A 90 -3.67 11.85 -6.57
N GLY A 91 -3.22 12.50 -5.49
CA GLY A 91 -4.05 13.39 -4.68
C GLY A 91 -4.98 12.69 -3.71
N GLU A 92 -5.12 11.37 -3.75
CA GLU A 92 -5.98 10.64 -2.82
C GLU A 92 -5.36 10.51 -1.43
N ARG A 93 -6.23 10.45 -0.43
CA ARG A 93 -5.87 10.01 0.91
C ARG A 93 -6.16 8.52 1.02
N VAL A 94 -5.15 7.74 1.37
CA VAL A 94 -5.30 6.29 1.56
C VAL A 94 -4.78 5.88 2.93
N VAL A 95 -5.42 4.88 3.51
CA VAL A 95 -5.08 4.34 4.83
C VAL A 95 -4.66 2.89 4.67
N ALA A 96 -3.47 2.56 5.16
CA ALA A 96 -3.04 1.18 5.29
C ALA A 96 -3.61 0.62 6.59
N ARG A 97 -4.26 -0.53 6.50
CA ARG A 97 -4.90 -1.23 7.62
C ARG A 97 -4.54 -2.69 7.64
N GLY A 98 -4.68 -3.28 8.80
CA GLY A 98 -4.40 -4.70 8.95
C GLY A 98 -4.98 -5.28 10.23
N GLU A 99 -5.06 -6.61 10.22
CA GLU A 99 -5.50 -7.39 11.38
C GLU A 99 -4.72 -8.70 11.45
N ILE A 100 -4.59 -9.22 12.65
CA ILE A 100 -3.92 -10.51 12.89
C ILE A 100 -4.94 -11.62 12.68
N THR A 101 -4.63 -12.52 11.74
CA THR A 101 -5.50 -13.65 11.37
C THR A 101 -4.97 -15.01 11.85
N GLY A 102 -3.71 -15.07 12.23
CA GLY A 102 -3.10 -16.30 12.74
C GLY A 102 -1.86 -16.01 13.56
N LEU A 103 -1.60 -16.85 14.55
CA LEU A 103 -0.39 -16.80 15.36
C LEU A 103 0.17 -18.20 15.49
N HIS A 104 1.49 -18.35 15.34
CA HIS A 104 2.17 -19.62 15.57
C HIS A 104 3.62 -19.39 16.00
N GLU A 105 4.16 -20.40 16.66
CA GLU A 105 5.56 -20.40 17.11
C GLU A 105 6.41 -21.16 16.09
N ALA A 106 7.56 -20.58 15.75
CA ALA A 106 8.55 -21.22 14.89
C ALA A 106 9.95 -20.78 15.31
N ASN A 107 10.84 -21.75 15.59
CA ASN A 107 12.24 -21.48 15.93
C ASN A 107 12.43 -20.47 17.08
N GLY A 108 11.57 -20.53 18.11
CA GLY A 108 11.62 -19.62 19.26
C GLY A 108 11.05 -18.23 18.99
N GLU A 109 10.46 -18.00 17.83
CA GLU A 109 9.82 -16.74 17.47
C GLU A 109 8.30 -16.92 17.36
N THR A 110 7.56 -15.88 17.71
CA THR A 110 6.12 -15.79 17.40
C THR A 110 5.95 -15.18 16.03
N LEU A 111 5.32 -15.93 15.13
CA LEU A 111 4.98 -15.45 13.78
C LEU A 111 3.49 -15.10 13.73
N ALA A 112 3.20 -13.93 13.20
CA ALA A 112 1.82 -13.47 12.97
C ALA A 112 1.49 -13.51 11.48
N GLU A 113 0.39 -14.16 11.15
CA GLU A 113 -0.25 -14.01 9.85
C GLU A 113 -1.19 -12.82 9.92
N CYS A 114 -1.14 -11.96 8.92
CA CYS A 114 -1.92 -10.74 8.89
C CYS A 114 -2.64 -10.60 7.55
N ASN A 115 -3.86 -10.11 7.60
CA ASN A 115 -4.53 -9.56 6.42
C ASN A 115 -4.27 -8.06 6.42
N ILE A 116 -3.73 -7.53 5.31
CA ILE A 116 -3.41 -6.12 5.17
C ILE A 116 -4.02 -5.58 3.88
N TRP A 117 -4.44 -4.30 3.91
CA TRP A 117 -5.08 -3.67 2.76
C TRP A 117 -4.93 -2.16 2.81
N LEU A 118 -5.21 -1.52 1.67
CA LEU A 118 -5.38 -0.07 1.59
C LEU A 118 -6.87 0.26 1.49
N GLU A 119 -7.27 1.37 2.09
CA GLU A 119 -8.63 1.89 1.99
C GLU A 119 -8.64 3.34 1.55
N HIS A 120 -9.66 3.69 0.77
CA HIS A 120 -10.03 5.05 0.43
C HIS A 120 -11.40 5.35 1.04
N ASP A 121 -11.62 6.56 1.56
CA ASP A 121 -12.85 6.92 2.27
C ASP A 121 -14.12 6.66 1.47
N ASP A 122 -14.10 6.99 0.16
CA ASP A 122 -15.28 6.86 -0.70
C ASP A 122 -15.32 5.54 -1.48
N ARG A 123 -14.16 4.97 -1.80
CA ARG A 123 -14.07 3.78 -2.65
C ARG A 123 -13.90 2.48 -1.86
N GLY A 124 -13.73 2.56 -0.55
CA GLY A 124 -13.54 1.39 0.32
C GLY A 124 -12.19 0.72 0.13
N VAL A 125 -12.16 -0.61 0.26
CA VAL A 125 -10.93 -1.41 0.13
C VAL A 125 -10.44 -1.37 -1.33
N LEU A 126 -9.14 -1.11 -1.46
CA LEU A 126 -8.47 -0.98 -2.76
C LEU A 126 -7.67 -2.21 -3.14
#